data_53803d45d2724c6e51670122f61c8148
#
_entry.id   53803d45d2724c6e51670122f61c8148
#
_cell.length_a   1.000
_cell.length_b   1.000
_cell.length_c   1.000
_cell.angle_alpha   90.00
_cell.angle_beta   90.00
_cell.angle_gamma   90.00
#
_symmetry.space_group_name_H-M   'P 1'
#
loop_
_entity.id
_entity.type
_entity.pdbx_description
1 polymer ?
#
loop_
_entity_poly.entity_id
_entity_poly.type
_entity_poly.pdbx_seq_one_letter_code
_entity_poly.pdbx_strand_id
1 'polypeptide(L)'
;NDGDTDGGNAHYFRAQADGQVQHFVDEDSVTQSVRDNDAAWHCGGALESSHHPLRGICMNRNSLGVEMCSDIVGGKYTITPQTVDRAVELVKYLVAKYGIDVDHVVRHYDVTGKLCPEPWVRDESLWRKFKARLTAPVEPEPKKEDDEVVEKKKVLLNGKTYECDVITKDATNYIKMRSLQQAGFMIGYDAVRKVPSITAPQCRAFVPEGDEAVQAAVDTLQESAGLEKQTIEYLLRYQYGEQLIEKLAEAIEK
;
A
#
# COMPACT_ATOMS: atom_id res chain seq x y z
N ASN A 1 -9.34 -6.59 18.08
CA ASN A 1 -9.63 -5.55 17.08
C ASN A 1 -11.13 -5.33 17.02
N ASP A 2 -11.63 -4.48 17.90
CA ASP A 2 -13.03 -4.36 18.26
C ASP A 2 -13.67 -3.20 17.49
N GLY A 3 -14.04 -3.43 16.21
CA GLY A 3 -14.71 -2.42 15.39
C GLY A 3 -13.80 -1.29 14.87
N ASP A 4 -12.51 -1.54 14.79
CA ASP A 4 -11.52 -0.58 14.26
C ASP A 4 -11.06 -0.99 12.85
N THR A 5 -10.61 -0.03 12.05
CA THR A 5 -10.11 -0.28 10.70
C THR A 5 -8.69 -0.85 10.73
N ASP A 6 -8.23 -1.44 9.63
CA ASP A 6 -6.87 -1.92 9.45
C ASP A 6 -5.83 -0.81 9.66
N GLY A 7 -6.09 0.40 9.12
CA GLY A 7 -5.26 1.57 9.30
C GLY A 7 -5.24 2.08 10.74
N GLY A 8 -6.39 2.06 11.45
CA GLY A 8 -6.51 2.42 12.86
C GLY A 8 -5.71 1.47 13.74
N ASN A 9 -5.86 0.18 13.52
CA ASN A 9 -5.11 -0.86 14.23
C ASN A 9 -3.61 -0.77 13.96
N ALA A 10 -3.19 -0.60 12.71
CA ALA A 10 -1.77 -0.44 12.37
C ALA A 10 -1.17 0.80 13.05
N HIS A 11 -1.90 1.92 13.13
CA HIS A 11 -1.47 3.13 13.81
C HIS A 11 -1.31 2.89 15.32
N TYR A 12 -2.29 2.25 15.96
CA TYR A 12 -2.28 1.93 17.39
C TYR A 12 -1.07 1.05 17.75
N PHE A 13 -0.87 -0.06 17.04
CA PHE A 13 0.22 -1.00 17.33
C PHE A 13 1.60 -0.48 16.91
N ARG A 14 1.70 0.47 15.99
CA ARG A 14 2.99 1.13 15.66
C ARG A 14 3.56 1.89 16.85
N ALA A 15 2.72 2.39 17.74
CA ALA A 15 3.11 3.11 18.95
C ALA A 15 3.45 2.18 20.13
N GLN A 16 3.17 0.88 20.03
CA GLN A 16 3.40 -0.10 21.09
C GLN A 16 4.49 -1.10 20.69
N ALA A 17 5.32 -1.48 21.64
CA ALA A 17 6.39 -2.46 21.44
C ALA A 17 5.87 -3.90 21.28
N ASP A 18 4.67 -4.18 21.78
CA ASP A 18 4.09 -5.52 21.83
C ASP A 18 2.82 -5.62 20.97
N GLY A 19 2.61 -6.79 20.35
CA GLY A 19 1.37 -7.09 19.61
C GLY A 19 1.34 -6.62 18.15
N GLN A 20 2.49 -6.36 17.54
CA GLN A 20 2.57 -6.00 16.11
C GLN A 20 2.44 -7.23 15.23
N VAL A 21 1.76 -7.07 14.09
CA VAL A 21 1.72 -8.05 13.00
C VAL A 21 2.25 -7.41 11.71
N GLN A 22 2.58 -8.24 10.72
CA GLN A 22 3.01 -7.69 9.43
C GLN A 22 1.85 -7.00 8.71
N HIS A 23 0.68 -7.61 8.69
CA HIS A 23 -0.47 -7.13 7.91
C HIS A 23 -1.75 -7.07 8.74
N PHE A 24 -2.47 -5.98 8.61
CA PHE A 24 -3.86 -5.82 9.03
C PHE A 24 -4.76 -5.80 7.81
N VAL A 25 -5.93 -6.44 7.93
CA VAL A 25 -6.91 -6.57 6.84
C VAL A 25 -8.29 -6.20 7.36
N ASP A 26 -9.00 -5.37 6.65
CA ASP A 26 -10.41 -5.08 6.85
C ASP A 26 -11.24 -5.25 5.55
N GLU A 27 -12.43 -4.65 5.50
CA GLU A 27 -13.37 -4.81 4.38
C GLU A 27 -12.87 -4.19 3.08
N ASP A 28 -12.10 -3.11 3.14
CA ASP A 28 -11.76 -2.27 2.00
C ASP A 28 -10.26 -2.12 1.76
N SER A 29 -9.42 -2.48 2.73
CA SER A 29 -7.98 -2.26 2.62
C SER A 29 -7.09 -3.31 3.30
N VAL A 30 -5.80 -3.23 3.02
CA VAL A 30 -4.73 -3.98 3.68
C VAL A 30 -3.65 -3.00 4.07
N THR A 31 -3.31 -2.92 5.35
CA THR A 31 -2.21 -2.10 5.85
C THR A 31 -1.05 -2.96 6.32
N GLN A 32 0.13 -2.75 5.74
CA GLN A 32 1.36 -3.35 6.23
C GLN A 32 1.98 -2.47 7.31
N SER A 33 2.14 -2.99 8.53
CA SER A 33 2.73 -2.27 9.67
C SER A 33 4.18 -2.65 9.95
N VAL A 34 4.55 -3.90 9.67
CA VAL A 34 5.91 -4.42 9.79
C VAL A 34 6.32 -5.03 8.44
N ARG A 35 7.56 -4.82 8.02
CA ARG A 35 8.06 -5.42 6.78
C ARG A 35 8.10 -6.94 6.89
N ASP A 36 7.83 -7.65 5.81
CA ASP A 36 7.79 -9.12 5.80
C ASP A 36 9.11 -9.78 6.25
N ASN A 37 10.24 -9.09 6.07
CA ASN A 37 11.56 -9.59 6.48
C ASN A 37 11.90 -9.30 7.94
N ASP A 38 11.06 -8.56 8.65
CA ASP A 38 11.24 -8.21 10.05
C ASP A 38 10.32 -9.07 10.93
N ALA A 39 10.82 -9.46 12.10
CA ALA A 39 10.00 -10.20 13.05
C ALA A 39 8.94 -9.29 13.69
N ALA A 40 7.71 -9.78 13.76
CA ALA A 40 6.60 -9.13 14.45
C ALA A 40 6.07 -10.01 15.59
N TRP A 41 5.31 -9.42 16.53
CA TRP A 41 4.88 -10.11 17.74
C TRP A 41 3.45 -10.67 17.57
N HIS A 42 3.30 -11.84 16.92
CA HIS A 42 2.01 -12.42 16.58
C HIS A 42 1.82 -13.90 16.98
N CYS A 43 2.91 -14.64 17.20
CA CYS A 43 2.86 -16.05 17.58
C CYS A 43 3.10 -16.30 19.08
N GLY A 44 3.26 -15.23 19.87
CA GLY A 44 3.59 -15.30 21.29
C GLY A 44 2.36 -15.50 22.18
N GLY A 45 2.60 -15.44 23.47
CA GLY A 45 1.59 -15.53 24.51
C GLY A 45 1.71 -16.78 25.37
N ALA A 46 0.92 -16.80 26.45
CA ALA A 46 0.81 -17.97 27.32
C ALA A 46 0.10 -19.10 26.55
N LEU A 47 0.45 -20.33 26.90
CA LEU A 47 -0.34 -21.49 26.47
C LEU A 47 -1.66 -21.53 27.20
N GLU A 48 -2.75 -21.54 26.43
CA GLU A 48 -4.10 -21.72 26.97
C GLU A 48 -4.41 -23.20 27.26
N SER A 49 -3.64 -24.11 26.65
CA SER A 49 -3.75 -25.55 26.95
C SER A 49 -2.42 -26.28 26.70
N SER A 50 -2.27 -27.49 27.25
CA SER A 50 -1.01 -28.22 27.33
C SER A 50 -0.47 -28.82 26.02
N HIS A 51 -1.25 -28.88 24.94
CA HIS A 51 -0.83 -29.52 23.68
C HIS A 51 -1.23 -28.75 22.45
N HIS A 52 -0.27 -27.92 21.97
CA HIS A 52 -0.37 -27.30 20.66
C HIS A 52 0.87 -27.69 19.84
N PRO A 53 0.70 -28.48 18.76
CA PRO A 53 1.80 -29.12 18.04
C PRO A 53 2.75 -28.11 17.38
N LEU A 54 2.29 -26.87 17.12
CA LEU A 54 3.10 -25.84 16.49
C LEU A 54 3.84 -24.92 17.48
N ARG A 55 3.68 -25.14 18.77
CA ARG A 55 4.41 -24.39 19.82
C ARG A 55 5.91 -24.60 19.68
N GLY A 56 6.64 -23.48 19.56
CA GLY A 56 8.09 -23.51 19.36
C GLY A 56 8.54 -23.87 17.93
N ILE A 57 7.61 -24.25 17.06
CA ILE A 57 7.84 -24.46 15.63
C ILE A 57 7.48 -23.17 14.87
N CYS A 58 6.23 -22.71 14.97
CA CYS A 58 5.80 -21.42 14.47
C CYS A 58 6.16 -20.33 15.49
N MET A 59 6.99 -19.38 15.09
CA MET A 59 7.54 -18.32 15.96
C MET A 59 7.54 -16.99 15.20
N ASN A 60 7.57 -15.90 15.95
CA ASN A 60 7.60 -14.53 15.39
C ASN A 60 8.70 -14.30 14.33
N ARG A 61 9.81 -15.01 14.40
CA ARG A 61 10.95 -14.84 13.49
C ARG A 61 10.89 -15.68 12.22
N ASN A 62 9.99 -16.64 12.12
CA ASN A 62 9.86 -17.56 10.99
C ASN A 62 8.44 -17.63 10.43
N SER A 63 7.61 -16.67 10.75
CA SER A 63 6.24 -16.58 10.26
C SER A 63 5.83 -15.14 10.00
N LEU A 64 4.77 -14.98 9.22
CA LEU A 64 4.11 -13.71 8.94
C LEU A 64 2.76 -13.68 9.65
N GLY A 65 2.47 -12.59 10.36
CA GLY A 65 1.18 -12.37 11.00
C GLY A 65 0.23 -11.60 10.09
N VAL A 66 -1.00 -12.12 9.97
CA VAL A 66 -2.12 -11.45 9.32
C VAL A 66 -3.25 -11.32 10.33
N GLU A 67 -3.59 -10.09 10.66
CA GLU A 67 -4.67 -9.75 11.58
C GLU A 67 -5.89 -9.30 10.81
N MET A 68 -7.01 -10.00 10.96
CA MET A 68 -8.28 -9.61 10.37
C MET A 68 -9.06 -8.73 11.34
N CYS A 69 -9.51 -7.57 10.91
CA CYS A 69 -10.39 -6.73 11.69
C CYS A 69 -11.74 -7.43 11.91
N SER A 70 -12.31 -7.23 13.06
CA SER A 70 -13.56 -7.88 13.47
C SER A 70 -14.45 -6.91 14.21
N ASP A 71 -15.75 -7.10 14.09
CA ASP A 71 -16.78 -6.38 14.82
C ASP A 71 -17.29 -7.19 16.00
N ILE A 72 -17.89 -6.52 16.97
CA ILE A 72 -18.63 -7.17 18.04
C ILE A 72 -20.14 -7.02 17.75
N VAL A 73 -20.76 -8.12 17.35
CA VAL A 73 -22.20 -8.17 17.07
C VAL A 73 -22.87 -9.09 18.09
N GLY A 74 -23.78 -8.54 18.89
CA GLY A 74 -24.45 -9.31 19.94
C GLY A 74 -23.50 -9.92 20.98
N GLY A 75 -22.38 -9.24 21.27
CA GLY A 75 -21.37 -9.70 22.22
C GLY A 75 -20.44 -10.81 21.69
N LYS A 76 -20.41 -11.04 20.38
CA LYS A 76 -19.56 -12.03 19.72
C LYS A 76 -18.70 -11.37 18.65
N TYR A 77 -17.45 -11.81 18.55
CA TYR A 77 -16.59 -11.41 17.44
C TYR A 77 -17.13 -11.93 16.11
N THR A 78 -17.17 -11.06 15.14
CA THR A 78 -17.65 -11.36 13.77
C THR A 78 -16.66 -10.78 12.77
N ILE A 79 -16.25 -11.59 11.80
CA ILE A 79 -15.40 -11.14 10.68
C ILE A 79 -16.32 -11.09 9.47
N THR A 80 -16.37 -9.94 8.80
CA THR A 80 -17.25 -9.77 7.64
C THR A 80 -16.78 -10.63 6.47
N PRO A 81 -17.69 -11.05 5.57
CA PRO A 81 -17.30 -11.76 4.36
C PRO A 81 -16.26 -11.00 3.52
N GLN A 82 -16.37 -9.67 3.45
CA GLN A 82 -15.45 -8.80 2.70
C GLN A 82 -14.04 -8.84 3.29
N THR A 83 -13.90 -8.77 4.62
CA THR A 83 -12.61 -8.93 5.30
C THR A 83 -12.01 -10.32 5.03
N VAL A 84 -12.84 -11.37 5.06
CA VAL A 84 -12.39 -12.74 4.74
C VAL A 84 -11.93 -12.85 3.28
N ASP A 85 -12.66 -12.25 2.35
CA ASP A 85 -12.32 -12.27 0.92
C ASP A 85 -10.95 -11.63 0.68
N ARG A 86 -10.73 -10.46 1.26
CA ARG A 86 -9.47 -9.73 1.17
C ARG A 86 -8.32 -10.45 1.87
N ALA A 87 -8.59 -11.10 3.01
CA ALA A 87 -7.60 -11.94 3.68
C ALA A 87 -7.19 -13.15 2.81
N VAL A 88 -8.13 -13.76 2.07
CA VAL A 88 -7.80 -14.82 1.10
C VAL A 88 -6.88 -14.31 0.01
N GLU A 89 -7.17 -13.14 -0.58
CA GLU A 89 -6.32 -12.53 -1.62
C GLU A 89 -4.90 -12.26 -1.10
N LEU A 90 -4.77 -11.62 0.07
CA LEU A 90 -3.49 -11.33 0.68
C LEU A 90 -2.70 -12.63 0.97
N VAL A 91 -3.34 -13.61 1.60
CA VAL A 91 -2.66 -14.85 1.98
C VAL A 91 -2.24 -15.65 0.73
N LYS A 92 -3.07 -15.72 -0.33
CA LYS A 92 -2.66 -16.29 -1.62
C LYS A 92 -1.43 -15.59 -2.20
N TYR A 93 -1.40 -14.26 -2.15
CA TYR A 93 -0.25 -13.48 -2.60
C TYR A 93 1.02 -13.81 -1.79
N LEU A 94 0.93 -13.85 -0.45
CA LEU A 94 2.06 -14.17 0.42
C LEU A 94 2.56 -15.60 0.24
N VAL A 95 1.64 -16.57 0.14
CA VAL A 95 1.92 -17.98 -0.12
C VAL A 95 2.69 -18.14 -1.44
N ALA A 96 2.23 -17.49 -2.50
CA ALA A 96 2.91 -17.52 -3.80
C ALA A 96 4.27 -16.81 -3.77
N LYS A 97 4.33 -15.63 -3.14
CA LYS A 97 5.54 -14.80 -3.06
C LYS A 97 6.70 -15.50 -2.34
N TYR A 98 6.38 -16.23 -1.27
CA TYR A 98 7.38 -16.86 -0.41
C TYR A 98 7.49 -18.39 -0.58
N GLY A 99 6.71 -18.97 -1.47
CA GLY A 99 6.70 -20.44 -1.70
C GLY A 99 6.23 -21.21 -0.46
N ILE A 100 5.27 -20.65 0.30
CA ILE A 100 4.73 -21.26 1.51
C ILE A 100 3.69 -22.32 1.11
N ASP A 101 3.80 -23.51 1.69
CA ASP A 101 2.72 -24.50 1.56
C ASP A 101 1.47 -24.01 2.30
N VAL A 102 0.29 -24.17 1.70
CA VAL A 102 -0.97 -23.77 2.32
C VAL A 102 -1.19 -24.49 3.67
N ASP A 103 -0.63 -25.67 3.88
CA ASP A 103 -0.69 -26.36 5.17
C ASP A 103 0.04 -25.61 6.29
N HIS A 104 0.99 -24.74 5.95
CA HIS A 104 1.66 -23.85 6.90
C HIS A 104 0.89 -22.55 7.18
N VAL A 105 -0.27 -22.33 6.58
CA VAL A 105 -1.18 -21.27 6.98
C VAL A 105 -1.99 -21.77 8.17
N VAL A 106 -1.77 -21.17 9.34
CA VAL A 106 -2.26 -21.64 10.63
C VAL A 106 -2.92 -20.52 11.43
N ARG A 107 -3.75 -20.86 12.40
CA ARG A 107 -4.35 -19.90 13.35
C ARG A 107 -3.42 -19.71 14.56
N HIS A 108 -3.55 -18.60 15.23
CA HIS A 108 -2.90 -18.41 16.52
C HIS A 108 -3.32 -19.51 17.52
N TYR A 109 -4.55 -19.96 17.43
CA TYR A 109 -5.06 -21.11 18.18
C TYR A 109 -4.21 -22.36 18.00
N ASP A 110 -3.77 -22.67 16.78
CA ASP A 110 -2.98 -23.88 16.48
C ASP A 110 -1.57 -23.81 17.09
N VAL A 111 -1.11 -22.60 17.45
CA VAL A 111 0.22 -22.36 18.06
C VAL A 111 0.14 -22.33 19.60
N THR A 112 -0.86 -21.66 20.19
CA THR A 112 -0.89 -21.41 21.64
C THR A 112 -2.18 -21.87 22.33
N GLY A 113 -3.25 -22.21 21.60
CA GLY A 113 -4.57 -22.50 22.15
C GLY A 113 -5.42 -21.28 22.41
N LYS A 114 -4.89 -20.07 22.19
CA LYS A 114 -5.68 -18.84 22.27
C LYS A 114 -6.87 -18.92 21.31
N LEU A 115 -8.07 -18.53 21.76
CA LEU A 115 -9.26 -18.45 20.88
C LEU A 115 -9.09 -17.34 19.84
N CYS A 116 -8.23 -17.56 18.86
CA CYS A 116 -7.91 -16.57 17.83
C CYS A 116 -7.66 -17.24 16.47
N PRO A 117 -8.39 -16.86 15.40
CA PRO A 117 -9.58 -15.99 15.41
C PRO A 117 -10.77 -16.74 16.06
N GLU A 118 -11.42 -16.10 17.02
CA GLU A 118 -12.46 -16.74 17.83
C GLU A 118 -13.59 -17.36 16.98
N PRO A 119 -14.16 -16.67 15.96
CA PRO A 119 -15.22 -17.26 15.14
C PRO A 119 -14.81 -18.59 14.48
N TRP A 120 -13.56 -18.69 14.04
CA TRP A 120 -13.07 -19.87 13.32
C TRP A 120 -12.58 -21.00 14.25
N VAL A 121 -12.32 -20.67 15.49
CA VAL A 121 -12.05 -21.70 16.52
C VAL A 121 -13.36 -22.30 17.03
N ARG A 122 -14.40 -21.48 17.18
CA ARG A 122 -15.73 -21.96 17.59
C ARG A 122 -16.47 -22.70 16.49
N ASP A 123 -16.26 -22.31 15.23
CA ASP A 123 -16.81 -22.99 14.05
C ASP A 123 -15.68 -23.36 13.10
N GLU A 124 -15.19 -24.59 13.25
CA GLU A 124 -14.12 -25.16 12.42
C GLU A 124 -14.49 -25.21 10.93
N SER A 125 -15.77 -25.16 10.58
CA SER A 125 -16.21 -25.16 9.18
C SER A 125 -15.78 -23.87 8.47
N LEU A 126 -15.72 -22.75 9.18
CA LEU A 126 -15.26 -21.46 8.63
C LEU A 126 -13.77 -21.49 8.31
N TRP A 127 -12.97 -22.07 9.22
CA TRP A 127 -11.54 -22.27 8.98
C TRP A 127 -11.27 -23.18 7.77
N ARG A 128 -12.00 -24.31 7.68
CA ARG A 128 -11.88 -25.22 6.52
C ARG A 128 -12.28 -24.53 5.22
N LYS A 129 -13.32 -23.71 5.21
CA LYS A 129 -13.73 -22.94 4.03
C LYS A 129 -12.65 -21.93 3.61
N PHE A 130 -12.04 -21.24 4.56
CA PHE A 130 -10.93 -20.34 4.29
C PHE A 130 -9.74 -21.10 3.65
N LYS A 131 -9.30 -22.20 4.26
CA LYS A 131 -8.19 -23.03 3.73
C LYS A 131 -8.49 -23.57 2.33
N ALA A 132 -9.70 -24.04 2.07
CA ALA A 132 -10.12 -24.52 0.75
C ALA A 132 -10.04 -23.41 -0.31
N ARG A 133 -10.36 -22.16 0.05
CA ARG A 133 -10.22 -21.02 -0.87
C ARG A 133 -8.78 -20.69 -1.20
N LEU A 134 -7.82 -20.96 -0.32
CA LEU A 134 -6.40 -20.72 -0.59
C LEU A 134 -5.86 -21.69 -1.65
N THR A 135 -6.37 -22.92 -1.71
CA THR A 135 -5.96 -23.95 -2.67
C THR A 135 -6.77 -23.91 -3.97
N ALA A 136 -7.95 -23.28 -3.93
CA ALA A 136 -8.76 -23.14 -5.13
C ALA A 136 -7.98 -22.38 -6.22
N PRO A 137 -8.00 -22.83 -7.49
CA PRO A 137 -7.52 -22.02 -8.60
C PRO A 137 -8.11 -20.61 -8.46
N VAL A 138 -7.33 -19.60 -8.81
CA VAL A 138 -7.88 -18.25 -8.95
C VAL A 138 -8.86 -18.34 -10.13
N GLU A 139 -10.12 -18.70 -9.83
CA GLU A 139 -11.17 -18.38 -10.80
C GLU A 139 -11.13 -16.86 -10.95
N PRO A 140 -11.08 -16.37 -12.19
CA PRO A 140 -11.31 -14.94 -12.38
C PRO A 140 -12.65 -14.66 -11.70
N GLU A 141 -12.64 -13.72 -10.72
CA GLU A 141 -13.87 -13.36 -10.02
C GLU A 141 -15.00 -13.21 -11.05
N PRO A 142 -16.22 -13.69 -10.74
CA PRO A 142 -17.35 -13.39 -11.60
C PRO A 142 -17.39 -11.85 -11.63
N LYS A 143 -17.04 -11.31 -12.80
CA LYS A 143 -17.15 -9.89 -13.08
C LYS A 143 -18.54 -9.51 -12.62
N LYS A 144 -18.65 -8.64 -11.60
CA LYS A 144 -19.92 -7.97 -11.30
C LYS A 144 -20.36 -7.35 -12.63
N GLU A 145 -21.60 -7.54 -13.02
CA GLU A 145 -22.19 -7.08 -14.30
C GLU A 145 -22.25 -5.54 -14.45
N ASP A 146 -21.37 -4.82 -13.77
CA ASP A 146 -20.92 -3.47 -14.10
C ASP A 146 -19.53 -3.58 -14.74
N ASP A 147 -19.39 -4.42 -15.79
CA ASP A 147 -18.16 -4.54 -16.59
C ASP A 147 -17.86 -3.19 -17.27
N GLU A 148 -17.29 -2.28 -16.50
CA GLU A 148 -16.61 -1.13 -17.05
C GLU A 148 -15.44 -1.64 -17.88
N VAL A 149 -15.62 -1.71 -19.20
CA VAL A 149 -14.57 -2.17 -20.11
C VAL A 149 -13.39 -1.22 -19.99
N VAL A 150 -12.30 -1.71 -19.39
CA VAL A 150 -11.05 -0.97 -19.35
C VAL A 150 -10.38 -1.12 -20.70
N GLU A 151 -10.32 -0.06 -21.45
CA GLU A 151 -9.65 -0.01 -22.76
C GLU A 151 -8.33 0.75 -22.63
N LYS A 152 -7.32 0.30 -23.38
CA LYS A 152 -6.08 1.08 -23.53
C LYS A 152 -6.31 2.15 -24.59
N LYS A 153 -6.26 3.41 -24.16
CA LYS A 153 -6.42 4.57 -25.06
C LYS A 153 -5.19 5.47 -24.98
N LYS A 154 -4.87 6.07 -26.12
CA LYS A 154 -3.82 7.10 -26.19
C LYS A 154 -4.38 8.40 -25.62
N VAL A 155 -3.72 8.92 -24.58
CA VAL A 155 -4.07 10.17 -23.90
C VAL A 155 -2.93 11.15 -24.04
N LEU A 156 -3.24 12.36 -24.46
CA LEU A 156 -2.26 13.45 -24.56
C LEU A 156 -2.16 14.15 -23.19
N LEU A 157 -0.99 14.08 -22.56
CA LEU A 157 -0.71 14.71 -21.27
C LEU A 157 0.56 15.55 -21.41
N ASN A 158 0.48 16.84 -21.15
CA ASN A 158 1.63 17.76 -21.25
C ASN A 158 2.36 17.67 -22.61
N GLY A 159 1.63 17.60 -23.71
CA GLY A 159 2.19 17.52 -25.06
C GLY A 159 2.79 16.16 -25.46
N LYS A 160 2.76 15.16 -24.57
CA LYS A 160 3.23 13.80 -24.85
C LYS A 160 2.07 12.81 -24.82
N THR A 161 2.12 11.81 -25.68
CA THR A 161 1.10 10.75 -25.76
C THR A 161 1.49 9.57 -24.92
N TYR A 162 0.57 9.13 -24.05
CA TYR A 162 0.73 7.97 -23.18
C TYR A 162 -0.42 6.97 -23.43
N GLU A 163 -0.13 5.69 -23.25
CA GLU A 163 -1.14 4.65 -23.28
C GLU A 163 -1.71 4.47 -21.88
N CYS A 164 -2.97 4.85 -21.67
CA CYS A 164 -3.62 4.83 -20.36
C CYS A 164 -4.78 3.84 -20.34
N ASP A 165 -5.02 3.24 -19.18
CA ASP A 165 -6.23 2.47 -18.91
C ASP A 165 -7.39 3.46 -18.75
N VAL A 166 -8.37 3.36 -19.61
CA VAL A 166 -9.53 4.26 -19.67
C VAL A 166 -10.81 3.44 -19.59
N ILE A 167 -11.72 3.88 -18.73
CA ILE A 167 -13.09 3.38 -18.64
C ILE A 167 -14.00 4.40 -19.30
N THR A 168 -14.87 3.96 -20.20
CA THR A 168 -15.91 4.83 -20.78
C THR A 168 -17.25 4.47 -20.17
N LYS A 169 -17.86 5.42 -19.47
CA LYS A 169 -19.18 5.28 -18.85
C LYS A 169 -19.99 6.55 -19.11
N ASP A 170 -21.24 6.41 -19.53
CA ASP A 170 -22.15 7.54 -19.80
C ASP A 170 -21.52 8.60 -20.72
N ALA A 171 -20.86 8.17 -21.81
CA ALA A 171 -20.10 9.01 -22.74
C ALA A 171 -18.94 9.80 -22.08
N THR A 172 -18.56 9.47 -20.85
CA THR A 172 -17.45 10.10 -20.13
C THR A 172 -16.28 9.11 -20.04
N ASN A 173 -15.07 9.61 -20.31
CA ASN A 173 -13.84 8.81 -20.16
C ASN A 173 -13.23 9.03 -18.77
N TYR A 174 -13.04 7.95 -18.04
CA TYR A 174 -12.35 7.93 -16.75
C TYR A 174 -10.98 7.29 -16.93
N ILE A 175 -9.91 7.99 -16.58
CA ILE A 175 -8.54 7.48 -16.65
C ILE A 175 -8.18 6.86 -15.31
N LYS A 176 -7.69 5.64 -15.33
CA LYS A 176 -7.17 5.00 -14.12
C LYS A 176 -5.99 5.81 -13.57
N MET A 177 -6.11 6.32 -12.36
CA MET A 177 -5.12 7.23 -11.76
C MET A 177 -3.68 6.70 -11.85
N ARG A 178 -3.47 5.39 -11.64
CA ARG A 178 -2.15 4.77 -11.75
C ARG A 178 -1.52 4.90 -13.15
N SER A 179 -2.33 4.97 -14.20
CA SER A 179 -1.82 5.20 -15.56
C SER A 179 -1.13 6.56 -15.71
N LEU A 180 -1.47 7.54 -14.86
CA LEU A 180 -0.86 8.86 -14.86
C LEU A 180 0.57 8.86 -14.30
N GLN A 181 0.98 7.81 -13.55
CA GLN A 181 2.35 7.68 -13.04
C GLN A 181 3.38 7.62 -14.18
N GLN A 182 3.01 7.06 -15.34
CA GLN A 182 3.86 7.02 -16.53
C GLN A 182 4.17 8.43 -17.07
N ALA A 183 3.28 9.38 -16.83
CA ALA A 183 3.46 10.78 -17.20
C ALA A 183 4.10 11.61 -16.06
N GLY A 184 4.61 10.94 -15.03
CA GLY A 184 5.32 11.57 -13.91
C GLY A 184 4.42 12.11 -12.79
N PHE A 185 3.10 11.85 -12.84
CA PHE A 185 2.22 12.22 -11.73
C PHE A 185 2.47 11.33 -10.51
N MET A 186 2.56 11.93 -9.33
CA MET A 186 2.56 11.20 -8.06
C MET A 186 1.12 10.92 -7.65
N ILE A 187 0.80 9.64 -7.50
CA ILE A 187 -0.50 9.19 -7.04
C ILE A 187 -0.37 8.80 -5.57
N GLY A 188 -1.18 9.39 -4.73
CA GLY A 188 -1.16 9.18 -3.29
C GLY A 188 -2.57 9.27 -2.70
N TYR A 189 -2.62 9.39 -1.37
CA TYR A 189 -3.85 9.55 -0.61
C TYR A 189 -3.66 10.64 0.45
N ASP A 190 -4.52 11.65 0.47
CA ASP A 190 -4.54 12.68 1.51
C ASP A 190 -5.28 12.13 2.73
N ALA A 191 -4.54 11.67 3.72
CA ALA A 191 -5.11 11.07 4.92
C ALA A 191 -5.93 12.05 5.78
N VAL A 192 -5.68 13.37 5.66
CA VAL A 192 -6.40 14.40 6.42
C VAL A 192 -7.78 14.65 5.78
N ARG A 193 -7.80 14.78 4.45
CA ARG A 193 -9.04 15.03 3.68
C ARG A 193 -9.77 13.74 3.32
N LYS A 194 -9.14 12.58 3.54
CA LYS A 194 -9.64 11.24 3.17
C LYS A 194 -10.00 11.11 1.68
N VAL A 195 -9.15 11.64 0.81
CA VAL A 195 -9.34 11.59 -0.65
C VAL A 195 -8.07 11.15 -1.36
N PRO A 196 -8.20 10.46 -2.52
CA PRO A 196 -7.06 10.22 -3.40
C PRO A 196 -6.42 11.54 -3.80
N SER A 197 -5.09 11.59 -3.83
CA SER A 197 -4.34 12.75 -4.26
C SER A 197 -3.61 12.49 -5.56
N ILE A 198 -3.66 13.46 -6.46
CA ILE A 198 -2.86 13.48 -7.67
C ILE A 198 -2.02 14.74 -7.61
N THR A 199 -0.70 14.55 -7.50
CA THR A 199 0.22 15.66 -7.64
C THR A 199 0.77 15.61 -9.06
N ALA A 200 0.55 16.67 -9.81
CA ALA A 200 1.17 16.80 -11.13
C ALA A 200 2.68 16.53 -10.99
N PRO A 201 3.32 15.90 -11.99
CA PRO A 201 4.76 16.00 -12.07
C PRO A 201 5.00 17.47 -11.90
N GLN A 202 5.89 17.85 -10.98
CA GLN A 202 6.36 19.22 -10.98
C GLN A 202 6.83 19.42 -12.44
N CYS A 203 5.94 20.00 -13.23
CA CYS A 203 6.35 20.47 -14.53
C CYS A 203 7.61 21.25 -14.19
N ARG A 204 8.75 20.89 -14.76
CA ARG A 204 9.68 21.95 -15.07
C ARG A 204 8.75 23.07 -15.48
N ALA A 205 8.70 24.12 -14.67
CA ALA A 205 8.22 25.35 -15.23
C ALA A 205 8.93 25.35 -16.58
N PHE A 206 8.14 25.29 -17.64
CA PHE A 206 8.67 25.34 -18.99
C PHE A 206 9.60 26.55 -18.96
N VAL A 207 10.90 26.30 -18.79
CA VAL A 207 11.88 27.32 -19.11
C VAL A 207 11.65 27.41 -20.60
N PRO A 208 11.04 28.47 -21.10
CA PRO A 208 10.94 28.68 -22.54
C PRO A 208 12.38 28.52 -23.02
N GLU A 209 12.61 27.66 -24.01
CA GLU A 209 13.93 27.66 -24.66
C GLU A 209 14.23 29.13 -25.00
N GLY A 210 15.12 29.80 -24.19
CA GLY A 210 15.44 31.20 -24.36
C GLY A 210 15.13 32.14 -23.16
N ASP A 211 14.86 31.67 -21.95
CA ASP A 211 14.91 32.55 -20.77
C ASP A 211 16.39 32.82 -20.45
N GLU A 212 16.90 33.89 -21.08
CA GLU A 212 18.31 34.32 -20.99
C GLU A 212 18.69 34.63 -19.53
N ALA A 213 17.72 35.07 -18.68
CA ALA A 213 17.97 35.41 -17.30
C ALA A 213 18.23 34.16 -16.45
N VAL A 214 17.40 33.13 -16.62
CA VAL A 214 17.59 31.85 -15.93
C VAL A 214 18.86 31.16 -16.39
N GLN A 215 19.17 31.22 -17.69
CA GLN A 215 20.42 30.63 -18.22
C GLN A 215 21.66 31.35 -17.67
N ALA A 216 21.66 32.68 -17.64
CA ALA A 216 22.77 33.48 -17.05
C ALA A 216 22.92 33.15 -15.54
N ALA A 217 21.83 33.00 -14.79
CA ALA A 217 21.88 32.61 -13.42
C ALA A 217 22.45 31.20 -13.21
N VAL A 218 22.08 30.23 -14.08
CA VAL A 218 22.65 28.88 -14.09
C VAL A 218 24.15 28.92 -14.34
N ASP A 219 24.59 29.70 -15.32
CA ASP A 219 26.03 29.84 -15.69
C ASP A 219 26.80 30.46 -14.51
N THR A 220 26.28 31.51 -13.89
CA THR A 220 26.85 32.12 -12.66
C THR A 220 26.99 31.11 -11.51
N LEU A 221 25.98 30.28 -11.24
CA LEU A 221 26.04 29.27 -10.20
C LEU A 221 27.05 28.17 -10.48
N GLN A 222 27.21 27.78 -11.74
CA GLN A 222 28.19 26.77 -12.14
C GLN A 222 29.62 27.32 -12.06
N GLU A 223 29.86 28.52 -12.62
CA GLU A 223 31.18 29.09 -12.75
C GLU A 223 31.70 29.69 -11.43
N SER A 224 30.84 30.41 -10.71
CA SER A 224 31.25 31.17 -9.51
C SER A 224 31.08 30.36 -8.21
N ALA A 225 30.05 29.53 -8.11
CA ALA A 225 29.79 28.72 -6.91
C ALA A 225 30.18 27.25 -7.06
N GLY A 226 30.57 26.79 -8.27
CA GLY A 226 30.93 25.41 -8.52
C GLY A 226 29.78 24.41 -8.33
N LEU A 227 28.53 24.87 -8.46
CA LEU A 227 27.40 23.96 -8.35
C LEU A 227 27.35 23.00 -9.53
N GLU A 228 27.26 21.71 -9.22
CA GLU A 228 27.13 20.68 -10.26
C GLU A 228 25.82 20.83 -11.03
N LYS A 229 25.86 20.58 -12.34
CA LYS A 229 24.68 20.60 -13.22
C LYS A 229 23.50 19.83 -12.66
N GLN A 230 23.74 18.67 -12.05
CA GLN A 230 22.71 17.82 -11.46
C GLN A 230 22.02 18.49 -10.27
N THR A 231 22.75 19.24 -9.46
CA THR A 231 22.20 20.02 -8.34
C THR A 231 21.31 21.15 -8.84
N ILE A 232 21.73 21.85 -9.89
CA ILE A 232 20.94 22.93 -10.50
C ILE A 232 19.66 22.37 -11.14
N GLU A 233 19.77 21.26 -11.89
CA GLU A 233 18.60 20.56 -12.44
C GLU A 233 17.62 20.10 -11.35
N TYR A 234 18.15 19.71 -10.19
CA TYR A 234 17.31 19.35 -9.03
C TYR A 234 16.59 20.58 -8.46
N LEU A 235 17.28 21.71 -8.29
CA LEU A 235 16.69 22.96 -7.79
C LEU A 235 15.61 23.52 -8.74
N LEU A 236 15.83 23.47 -10.05
CA LEU A 236 14.88 23.91 -11.08
C LEU A 236 13.56 23.08 -11.08
N ARG A 237 13.56 21.91 -10.46
CA ARG A 237 12.34 21.08 -10.34
C ARG A 237 11.33 21.56 -9.29
N TYR A 238 11.71 22.49 -8.41
CA TYR A 238 10.79 23.05 -7.42
C TYR A 238 9.87 24.11 -8.04
N GLN A 239 8.71 24.32 -7.45
CA GLN A 239 7.67 25.25 -7.93
C GLN A 239 8.19 26.68 -8.18
N TYR A 240 9.23 27.09 -7.43
CA TYR A 240 9.89 28.41 -7.54
C TYR A 240 11.39 28.25 -7.84
N GLY A 241 11.74 27.17 -8.51
CA GLY A 241 13.15 26.81 -8.75
C GLY A 241 13.91 27.84 -9.58
N GLU A 242 13.29 28.42 -10.60
CA GLU A 242 13.87 29.46 -11.43
C GLU A 242 14.16 30.73 -10.61
N GLN A 243 13.17 31.20 -9.85
CA GLN A 243 13.33 32.37 -8.97
C GLN A 243 14.36 32.13 -7.86
N LEU A 244 14.48 30.88 -7.38
CA LEU A 244 15.51 30.50 -6.42
C LEU A 244 16.89 30.57 -7.04
N ILE A 245 17.06 30.07 -8.26
CA ILE A 245 18.32 30.06 -9.01
C ILE A 245 18.76 31.50 -9.30
N GLU A 246 17.86 32.37 -9.76
CA GLU A 246 18.15 33.78 -10.00
C GLU A 246 18.60 34.49 -8.71
N LYS A 247 17.88 34.30 -7.59
CA LYS A 247 18.26 34.91 -6.31
C LYS A 247 19.57 34.37 -5.74
N LEU A 248 19.88 33.10 -5.96
CA LEU A 248 21.15 32.53 -5.55
C LEU A 248 22.30 33.13 -6.37
N ALA A 249 22.13 33.28 -7.69
CA ALA A 249 23.10 33.92 -8.55
C ALA A 249 23.34 35.39 -8.13
N GLU A 250 22.28 36.17 -7.94
CA GLU A 250 22.38 37.56 -7.44
C GLU A 250 23.09 37.67 -6.06
N ALA A 251 22.97 36.65 -5.21
CA ALA A 251 23.62 36.65 -3.89
C ALA A 251 25.12 36.35 -3.98
N ILE A 252 25.56 35.68 -5.04
CA ILE A 252 26.98 35.33 -5.25
C ILE A 252 27.73 36.49 -5.91
N GLU A 253 27.05 37.31 -6.71
CA GLU A 253 27.63 38.47 -7.38
C GLU A 253 27.83 39.69 -6.46
N LYS A 254 27.29 39.66 -5.24
CA LYS A 254 27.41 40.70 -4.22
C LYS A 254 28.58 40.45 -3.28
#